data_d00d0647f660a506ba0dd2aec294d89b
#
_entry.id   d00d0647f660a506ba0dd2aec294d89b
#
_cell.length_a   1.000
_cell.length_b   1.000
_cell.length_c   1.000
_cell.angle_alpha   90.00
_cell.angle_beta   90.00
_cell.angle_gamma   90.00
#
_symmetry.space_group_name_H-M   'P 1'
#
loop_
_entity.id
_entity.type
_entity.pdbx_description
1 polymer ?
#
loop_
_entity_poly.entity_id
_entity_poly.type
_entity_poly.pdbx_seq_one_letter_code
_entity_poly.pdbx_strand_id
1 'polypeptide(L)'
;QYLDIQKMKQLPTSMGDIQKRYQAIPYGWREIDIAGVTAELIASQKLTLKYGGAVIQPSDKKMPDYLRKRTEIDKAIIGFRIAPPTALIKKAREFLSEYFNCTLGAIPDDEDGIIAYIIEKFETERNKLNDLIIKEYSANAYPGRGVVENGIKLCNELLGQKNDNIALLKKAVDMQEDFLELAEDMSEVDTFFRVQRSIFDNARSQVERVNEEKEYFQTEDNTLAVVEKIKQIIATQKPYKRISELPELIQTVQEDYQKLLSQKREEVIGEIQAAMGEIHQTADIKQGDIVQRADDALTEKRTATENADKLCLLYTSPS
;
A
#
# COMPACT_ATOMS: atom_id res chain seq x y z
N GLN A 1 -14.28 -49.17 1.47
CA GLN A 1 -15.40 -49.73 0.71
C GLN A 1 -16.65 -48.82 0.68
N TYR A 2 -17.22 -48.40 1.83
CA TYR A 2 -18.43 -47.52 1.79
C TYR A 2 -18.18 -46.19 1.11
N LEU A 3 -17.13 -45.47 1.52
CA LEU A 3 -16.73 -44.22 0.89
C LEU A 3 -16.33 -44.38 -0.58
N ASP A 4 -15.73 -45.52 -0.97
CA ASP A 4 -15.40 -45.80 -2.37
C ASP A 4 -16.66 -45.89 -3.24
N ILE A 5 -17.67 -46.58 -2.74
CA ILE A 5 -18.96 -46.71 -3.42
C ILE A 5 -19.65 -45.34 -3.57
N GLN A 6 -19.64 -44.53 -2.50
CA GLN A 6 -20.23 -43.20 -2.55
C GLN A 6 -19.45 -42.26 -3.52
N LYS A 7 -18.11 -42.35 -3.52
CA LYS A 7 -17.27 -41.63 -4.46
C LYS A 7 -17.56 -42.00 -5.92
N MET A 8 -17.70 -43.30 -6.20
CA MET A 8 -18.09 -43.78 -7.55
C MET A 8 -19.46 -43.23 -7.99
N LYS A 9 -20.39 -43.07 -7.05
CA LYS A 9 -21.72 -42.48 -7.29
C LYS A 9 -21.71 -40.96 -7.29
N GLN A 10 -20.57 -40.33 -7.07
CA GLN A 10 -20.42 -38.85 -6.94
C GLN A 10 -21.33 -38.26 -5.85
N LEU A 11 -21.62 -39.01 -4.79
CA LEU A 11 -22.45 -38.56 -3.69
C LEU A 11 -21.58 -38.09 -2.52
N PRO A 12 -21.77 -36.86 -2.01
CA PRO A 12 -21.13 -36.42 -0.78
C PRO A 12 -21.61 -37.31 0.37
N THR A 13 -20.70 -37.67 1.26
CA THR A 13 -21.00 -38.53 2.42
C THR A 13 -20.78 -37.74 3.69
N SER A 14 -21.83 -37.51 4.46
CA SER A 14 -21.74 -36.89 5.75
C SER A 14 -21.26 -37.82 6.84
N MET A 15 -20.77 -37.28 7.95
CA MET A 15 -20.49 -38.08 9.16
C MET A 15 -21.76 -38.78 9.67
N GLY A 16 -22.92 -38.14 9.54
CA GLY A 16 -24.24 -38.73 9.87
C GLY A 16 -24.54 -39.97 9.02
N ASP A 17 -24.22 -39.95 7.71
CA ASP A 17 -24.38 -41.11 6.83
C ASP A 17 -23.48 -42.26 7.24
N ILE A 18 -22.24 -41.94 7.64
CA ILE A 18 -21.29 -42.95 8.14
C ILE A 18 -21.80 -43.57 9.45
N GLN A 19 -22.25 -42.77 10.40
CA GLN A 19 -22.83 -43.24 11.64
C GLN A 19 -24.04 -44.10 11.39
N LYS A 20 -25.01 -43.64 10.60
CA LYS A 20 -26.19 -44.43 10.23
C LYS A 20 -25.84 -45.76 9.61
N ARG A 21 -24.84 -45.78 8.73
CA ARG A 21 -24.38 -47.03 8.07
C ARG A 21 -23.79 -48.05 9.03
N TYR A 22 -22.92 -47.62 9.93
CA TYR A 22 -22.16 -48.52 10.79
C TYR A 22 -22.86 -48.83 12.15
N GLN A 23 -23.87 -48.05 12.52
CA GLN A 23 -24.78 -48.40 13.63
C GLN A 23 -25.79 -49.45 13.23
N ALA A 24 -26.13 -49.55 11.94
CA ALA A 24 -27.09 -50.53 11.44
C ALA A 24 -26.49 -51.95 11.35
N ILE A 25 -27.38 -52.96 11.32
CA ILE A 25 -27.01 -54.39 11.01
C ILE A 25 -26.30 -54.42 9.64
N PRO A 26 -25.22 -55.16 9.50
CA PRO A 26 -24.65 -56.15 10.42
C PRO A 26 -23.59 -55.64 11.38
N TYR A 27 -23.25 -54.34 11.39
CA TYR A 27 -22.09 -53.79 12.11
C TYR A 27 -22.39 -53.50 13.59
N GLY A 28 -23.44 -52.76 13.91
CA GLY A 28 -23.87 -52.46 15.27
C GLY A 28 -22.87 -51.65 16.11
N TRP A 29 -22.01 -50.83 15.46
CA TRP A 29 -20.99 -50.07 16.18
C TRP A 29 -21.60 -48.91 16.95
N ARG A 30 -20.98 -48.57 18.08
CA ARG A 30 -21.40 -47.41 18.85
C ARG A 30 -20.94 -46.14 18.14
N GLU A 31 -21.69 -45.06 18.30
CA GLU A 31 -21.39 -43.74 17.75
C GLU A 31 -19.94 -43.27 18.04
N ILE A 32 -19.52 -43.50 19.32
CA ILE A 32 -18.18 -43.08 19.75
C ILE A 32 -17.06 -43.83 19.06
N ASP A 33 -17.27 -45.14 18.78
CA ASP A 33 -16.28 -45.96 18.11
C ASP A 33 -16.15 -45.56 16.64
N ILE A 34 -17.25 -45.24 15.98
CA ILE A 34 -17.27 -44.73 14.61
C ILE A 34 -16.57 -43.37 14.53
N ALA A 35 -16.87 -42.46 15.46
CA ALA A 35 -16.23 -41.17 15.53
C ALA A 35 -14.71 -41.28 15.79
N GLY A 36 -14.30 -42.18 16.70
CA GLY A 36 -12.89 -42.44 17.00
C GLY A 36 -12.11 -42.96 15.79
N VAL A 37 -12.63 -43.99 15.10
CA VAL A 37 -12.01 -44.52 13.88
C VAL A 37 -11.95 -43.44 12.78
N THR A 38 -12.99 -42.64 12.62
CA THR A 38 -13.01 -41.58 11.62
C THR A 38 -11.97 -40.49 11.96
N ALA A 39 -11.86 -40.12 13.24
CA ALA A 39 -10.84 -39.17 13.71
C ALA A 39 -9.43 -39.70 13.47
N GLU A 40 -9.16 -40.97 13.75
CA GLU A 40 -7.86 -41.60 13.48
C GLU A 40 -7.52 -41.61 11.99
N LEU A 41 -8.49 -41.91 11.13
CA LEU A 41 -8.30 -41.89 9.68
C LEU A 41 -8.05 -40.44 9.17
N ILE A 42 -8.64 -39.45 9.80
CA ILE A 42 -8.36 -38.03 9.50
C ILE A 42 -6.95 -37.63 10.01
N ALA A 43 -6.61 -37.99 11.24
CA ALA A 43 -5.29 -37.71 11.82
C ALA A 43 -4.15 -38.41 11.05
N SER A 44 -4.39 -39.66 10.57
CA SER A 44 -3.46 -40.37 9.69
C SER A 44 -3.49 -39.95 8.22
N GLN A 45 -4.18 -38.84 7.92
CA GLN A 45 -4.27 -38.21 6.59
C GLN A 45 -4.85 -39.14 5.48
N LYS A 46 -5.64 -40.13 5.82
CA LYS A 46 -6.35 -41.01 4.87
C LYS A 46 -7.69 -40.41 4.44
N LEU A 47 -8.34 -39.71 5.36
CA LEU A 47 -9.61 -39.03 5.12
C LEU A 47 -9.46 -37.53 5.36
N THR A 48 -10.37 -36.76 4.77
CA THR A 48 -10.54 -35.34 5.03
C THR A 48 -11.95 -35.04 5.50
N LEU A 49 -12.11 -34.06 6.38
CA LEU A 49 -13.39 -33.51 6.82
C LEU A 49 -13.55 -32.14 6.23
N LYS A 50 -14.67 -31.90 5.54
CA LYS A 50 -15.08 -30.55 5.08
C LYS A 50 -16.30 -30.11 5.85
N TYR A 51 -16.29 -28.87 6.35
CA TYR A 51 -17.42 -28.24 7.03
C TYR A 51 -17.62 -26.82 6.52
N GLY A 52 -18.83 -26.49 6.06
CA GLY A 52 -19.11 -25.20 5.45
C GLY A 52 -18.26 -24.89 4.21
N GLY A 53 -17.82 -25.92 3.46
CA GLY A 53 -16.96 -25.79 2.29
C GLY A 53 -15.45 -25.76 2.61
N ALA A 54 -15.06 -25.55 3.88
CA ALA A 54 -13.66 -25.53 4.31
C ALA A 54 -13.16 -26.93 4.72
N VAL A 55 -11.90 -27.23 4.40
CA VAL A 55 -11.19 -28.40 4.94
C VAL A 55 -10.81 -28.10 6.39
N ILE A 56 -11.25 -28.99 7.30
CA ILE A 56 -10.96 -28.86 8.74
C ILE A 56 -9.66 -29.60 9.04
N GLN A 57 -8.72 -28.90 9.66
CA GLN A 57 -7.45 -29.50 10.05
C GLN A 57 -7.63 -30.50 11.21
N PRO A 58 -6.82 -31.59 11.26
CA PRO A 58 -6.90 -32.57 12.35
C PRO A 58 -6.72 -31.97 13.75
N SER A 59 -6.00 -30.85 13.86
CA SER A 59 -5.72 -30.10 15.10
C SER A 59 -6.85 -29.17 15.54
N ASP A 60 -7.94 -29.04 14.77
CA ASP A 60 -9.05 -28.16 15.10
C ASP A 60 -9.75 -28.61 16.40
N LYS A 61 -9.85 -27.72 17.37
CA LYS A 61 -10.49 -27.98 18.67
C LYS A 61 -11.96 -28.41 18.56
N LYS A 62 -12.63 -28.05 17.47
CA LYS A 62 -14.03 -28.42 17.19
C LYS A 62 -14.17 -29.77 16.48
N MET A 63 -13.08 -30.44 16.14
CA MET A 63 -13.10 -31.74 15.47
C MET A 63 -14.05 -32.74 16.19
N PRO A 64 -14.02 -32.91 17.53
CA PRO A 64 -14.96 -33.78 18.22
C PRO A 64 -16.43 -33.45 18.02
N ASP A 65 -16.76 -32.14 17.93
CA ASP A 65 -18.13 -31.68 17.70
C ASP A 65 -18.62 -32.08 16.31
N TYR A 66 -17.81 -31.88 15.28
CA TYR A 66 -18.13 -32.23 13.90
C TYR A 66 -18.33 -33.75 13.70
N LEU A 67 -17.66 -34.57 14.50
CA LEU A 67 -17.74 -36.04 14.40
C LEU A 67 -18.85 -36.65 15.27
N ARG A 68 -19.39 -35.93 16.27
CA ARG A 68 -20.32 -36.48 17.26
C ARG A 68 -21.61 -35.71 17.49
N LYS A 69 -21.59 -34.40 17.31
CA LYS A 69 -22.73 -33.53 17.67
C LYS A 69 -23.84 -33.65 16.62
N ARG A 70 -25.03 -34.04 17.02
CA ARG A 70 -26.18 -34.27 16.11
C ARG A 70 -26.51 -33.12 15.19
N THR A 71 -26.25 -31.88 15.62
CA THR A 71 -26.49 -30.69 14.80
C THR A 71 -25.41 -30.46 13.74
N GLU A 72 -24.26 -31.14 13.87
CA GLU A 72 -23.07 -30.90 13.05
C GLU A 72 -22.73 -32.03 12.10
N ILE A 73 -23.00 -33.31 12.50
CA ILE A 73 -22.59 -34.51 11.75
C ILE A 73 -23.14 -34.56 10.32
N ASP A 74 -24.34 -34.04 10.09
CA ASP A 74 -24.95 -34.02 8.74
C ASP A 74 -24.33 -32.96 7.81
N LYS A 75 -23.65 -31.98 8.38
CA LYS A 75 -22.92 -30.90 7.66
C LYS A 75 -21.44 -31.25 7.48
N ALA A 76 -20.92 -32.16 8.27
CA ALA A 76 -19.55 -32.63 8.24
C ALA A 76 -19.34 -33.65 7.11
N ILE A 77 -18.81 -33.23 5.99
CA ILE A 77 -18.59 -34.11 4.82
C ILE A 77 -17.24 -34.81 4.94
N ILE A 78 -17.26 -36.14 4.90
CA ILE A 78 -16.09 -37.01 4.97
C ILE A 78 -15.77 -37.51 3.57
N GLY A 79 -14.51 -37.36 3.17
CA GLY A 79 -14.02 -37.85 1.88
C GLY A 79 -12.61 -38.42 1.97
N PHE A 80 -12.16 -39.03 0.88
CA PHE A 80 -10.74 -39.41 0.79
C PHE A 80 -9.89 -38.17 0.65
N ARG A 81 -8.78 -38.13 1.36
CA ARG A 81 -7.77 -37.12 1.14
C ARG A 81 -7.12 -37.34 -0.23
N ILE A 82 -7.09 -36.32 -1.02
CA ILE A 82 -6.30 -36.24 -2.24
C ILE A 82 -5.07 -35.43 -1.89
N ALA A 83 -3.92 -36.05 -1.83
CA ALA A 83 -2.66 -35.35 -1.64
C ALA A 83 -2.32 -34.53 -2.91
N PRO A 84 -1.79 -33.31 -2.79
CA PRO A 84 -1.30 -32.59 -3.94
C PRO A 84 -0.14 -33.35 -4.59
N PRO A 85 -0.02 -33.30 -5.93
CA PRO A 85 1.12 -33.87 -6.63
C PRO A 85 2.44 -33.29 -6.13
N THR A 86 3.46 -34.11 -5.90
CA THR A 86 4.79 -33.65 -5.46
C THR A 86 5.39 -32.60 -6.40
N ALA A 87 5.12 -32.73 -7.70
CA ALA A 87 5.52 -31.71 -8.68
C ALA A 87 4.87 -30.35 -8.45
N LEU A 88 3.63 -30.32 -7.95
CA LEU A 88 2.94 -29.06 -7.63
C LEU A 88 3.55 -28.40 -6.39
N ILE A 89 3.83 -29.17 -5.35
CA ILE A 89 4.53 -28.68 -4.15
C ILE A 89 5.91 -28.12 -4.54
N LYS A 90 6.66 -28.83 -5.38
CA LYS A 90 7.98 -28.37 -5.84
C LYS A 90 7.89 -27.02 -6.57
N LYS A 91 6.97 -26.88 -7.53
CA LYS A 91 6.76 -25.62 -8.27
C LYS A 91 6.36 -24.48 -7.34
N ALA A 92 5.45 -24.72 -6.40
CA ALA A 92 5.06 -23.70 -5.43
C ALA A 92 6.26 -23.26 -4.56
N ARG A 93 7.12 -24.19 -4.12
CA ARG A 93 8.34 -23.87 -3.37
C ARG A 93 9.34 -23.05 -4.20
N GLU A 94 9.53 -23.40 -5.47
CA GLU A 94 10.39 -22.64 -6.39
C GLU A 94 9.88 -21.21 -6.53
N PHE A 95 8.59 -21.00 -6.79
CA PHE A 95 7.96 -19.69 -6.84
C PHE A 95 8.16 -18.91 -5.54
N LEU A 96 7.84 -19.51 -4.39
CA LEU A 96 7.97 -18.85 -3.08
C LEU A 96 9.42 -18.46 -2.76
N SER A 97 10.38 -19.31 -3.13
CA SER A 97 11.82 -19.03 -2.99
C SER A 97 12.25 -17.83 -3.78
N GLU A 98 11.77 -17.69 -5.02
CA GLU A 98 12.04 -16.57 -5.90
C GLU A 98 11.36 -15.29 -5.41
N TYR A 99 10.07 -15.33 -5.14
CA TYR A 99 9.28 -14.18 -4.72
C TYR A 99 9.75 -13.58 -3.39
N PHE A 100 10.01 -14.43 -2.38
CA PHE A 100 10.48 -13.97 -1.06
C PHE A 100 12.01 -13.87 -0.95
N ASN A 101 12.73 -14.10 -2.04
CA ASN A 101 14.20 -14.09 -2.10
C ASN A 101 14.83 -14.89 -0.94
N CYS A 102 14.40 -16.12 -0.76
CA CYS A 102 14.86 -17.02 0.30
C CYS A 102 15.32 -18.37 -0.26
N THR A 103 16.08 -19.13 0.52
CA THR A 103 16.53 -20.44 0.11
C THR A 103 15.38 -21.46 0.14
N LEU A 104 15.38 -22.45 -0.76
CA LEU A 104 14.38 -23.54 -0.77
C LEU A 104 14.30 -24.30 0.57
N GLY A 105 15.41 -24.35 1.32
CA GLY A 105 15.44 -24.99 2.64
C GLY A 105 14.69 -24.21 3.73
N ALA A 106 14.40 -22.95 3.52
CA ALA A 106 13.57 -22.13 4.42
C ALA A 106 12.08 -22.37 4.23
N ILE A 107 11.68 -23.05 3.14
CA ILE A 107 10.28 -23.32 2.80
C ILE A 107 9.99 -24.78 3.08
N PRO A 108 8.95 -25.12 3.89
CA PRO A 108 8.57 -26.50 4.17
C PRO A 108 8.35 -27.33 2.90
N ASP A 109 8.69 -28.58 2.94
CA ASP A 109 8.54 -29.53 1.82
C ASP A 109 7.34 -30.49 1.97
N ASP A 110 6.71 -30.47 3.14
CA ASP A 110 5.46 -31.17 3.39
C ASP A 110 4.24 -30.30 3.06
N GLU A 111 3.10 -30.95 2.83
CA GLU A 111 1.87 -30.29 2.41
C GLU A 111 1.38 -29.27 3.45
N ASP A 112 1.28 -29.68 4.71
CA ASP A 112 0.69 -28.83 5.76
C ASP A 112 1.59 -27.62 6.06
N GLY A 113 2.90 -27.85 6.07
CA GLY A 113 3.90 -26.80 6.26
C GLY A 113 3.88 -25.75 5.16
N ILE A 114 3.86 -26.16 3.88
CA ILE A 114 3.86 -25.19 2.76
C ILE A 114 2.54 -24.40 2.71
N ILE A 115 1.40 -25.04 3.01
CA ILE A 115 0.10 -24.36 3.08
C ILE A 115 0.11 -23.29 4.18
N ALA A 116 0.56 -23.66 5.38
CA ALA A 116 0.70 -22.72 6.49
C ALA A 116 1.64 -21.55 6.13
N TYR A 117 2.77 -21.85 5.50
CA TYR A 117 3.74 -20.86 5.05
C TYR A 117 3.13 -19.88 4.04
N ILE A 118 2.42 -20.37 3.01
CA ILE A 118 1.74 -19.51 2.04
C ILE A 118 0.75 -18.58 2.74
N ILE A 119 -0.12 -19.12 3.58
CA ILE A 119 -1.14 -18.33 4.26
C ILE A 119 -0.50 -17.24 5.14
N GLU A 120 0.46 -17.61 5.99
CA GLU A 120 1.15 -16.68 6.89
C GLU A 120 1.87 -15.56 6.12
N LYS A 121 2.64 -15.92 5.09
CA LYS A 121 3.45 -14.96 4.33
C LYS A 121 2.58 -14.00 3.54
N PHE A 122 1.56 -14.48 2.84
CA PHE A 122 0.71 -13.61 2.04
C PHE A 122 -0.32 -12.81 2.88
N GLU A 123 -0.75 -13.30 4.04
CA GLU A 123 -1.49 -12.49 5.01
C GLU A 123 -0.61 -11.35 5.58
N THR A 124 0.64 -11.64 5.89
CA THR A 124 1.60 -10.64 6.35
C THR A 124 1.88 -9.60 5.28
N GLU A 125 2.12 -10.02 4.04
CA GLU A 125 2.36 -9.13 2.90
C GLU A 125 1.16 -8.23 2.61
N ARG A 126 -0.03 -8.79 2.54
CA ARG A 126 -1.28 -8.02 2.40
C ARG A 126 -1.44 -6.97 3.49
N ASN A 127 -1.14 -7.31 4.74
CA ASN A 127 -1.25 -6.36 5.85
C ASN A 127 -0.23 -5.23 5.73
N LYS A 128 1.01 -5.51 5.32
CA LYS A 128 2.02 -4.47 5.04
C LYS A 128 1.57 -3.53 3.93
N LEU A 129 1.01 -4.07 2.83
CA LEU A 129 0.51 -3.26 1.72
C LEU A 129 -0.67 -2.39 2.14
N ASN A 130 -1.60 -2.91 2.96
CA ASN A 130 -2.70 -2.11 3.54
C ASN A 130 -2.17 -1.00 4.44
N ASP A 131 -1.19 -1.30 5.30
CA ASP A 131 -0.54 -0.30 6.15
C ASP A 131 0.13 0.80 5.33
N LEU A 132 0.77 0.45 4.20
CA LEU A 132 1.38 1.40 3.29
C LEU A 132 0.33 2.33 2.66
N ILE A 133 -0.83 1.80 2.23
CA ILE A 133 -1.95 2.62 1.74
C ILE A 133 -2.41 3.62 2.82
N ILE A 134 -2.59 3.16 4.04
CA ILE A 134 -3.08 4.01 5.14
C ILE A 134 -2.05 5.09 5.50
N LYS A 135 -0.79 4.74 5.62
CA LYS A 135 0.26 5.65 6.08
C LYS A 135 0.69 6.66 5.03
N GLU A 136 0.85 6.22 3.77
CA GLU A 136 1.50 7.04 2.76
C GLU A 136 0.54 7.62 1.71
N TYR A 137 -0.54 6.91 1.39
CA TYR A 137 -1.44 7.29 0.30
C TYR A 137 -2.79 7.87 0.74
N SER A 138 -3.11 7.89 2.04
CA SER A 138 -4.37 8.43 2.53
C SER A 138 -4.47 9.95 2.38
N ALA A 139 -3.36 10.67 2.62
CA ALA A 139 -3.29 12.13 2.58
C ALA A 139 -2.52 12.66 1.36
N ASN A 140 -1.75 11.82 0.65
CA ASN A 140 -0.84 12.24 -0.39
C ASN A 140 -1.05 11.45 -1.69
N ALA A 141 -0.99 12.15 -2.82
CA ALA A 141 -1.01 11.54 -4.14
C ALA A 141 0.43 11.16 -4.59
N TYR A 142 1.04 10.20 -3.90
CA TYR A 142 2.34 9.68 -4.32
C TYR A 142 2.21 8.66 -5.47
N PRO A 143 3.27 8.47 -6.28
CA PRO A 143 3.30 7.45 -7.32
C PRO A 143 3.30 6.04 -6.72
N GLY A 144 2.82 5.05 -7.47
CA GLY A 144 2.84 3.64 -7.07
C GLY A 144 1.62 3.15 -6.31
N ARG A 145 0.63 3.98 -6.01
CA ARG A 145 -0.61 3.55 -5.33
C ARG A 145 -1.29 2.37 -6.02
N GLY A 146 -1.40 2.42 -7.36
CA GLY A 146 -2.01 1.34 -8.13
C GLY A 146 -1.24 0.01 -8.04
N VAL A 147 0.09 0.06 -7.89
CA VAL A 147 0.93 -1.13 -7.67
C VAL A 147 0.59 -1.77 -6.32
N VAL A 148 0.51 -0.96 -5.26
CA VAL A 148 0.17 -1.43 -3.91
C VAL A 148 -1.24 -2.00 -3.87
N GLU A 149 -2.23 -1.33 -4.48
CA GLU A 149 -3.62 -1.82 -4.57
C GLU A 149 -3.71 -3.13 -5.36
N ASN A 150 -2.94 -3.28 -6.45
CA ASN A 150 -2.84 -4.53 -7.20
C ASN A 150 -2.24 -5.66 -6.34
N GLY A 151 -1.19 -5.37 -5.56
CA GLY A 151 -0.62 -6.34 -4.64
C GLY A 151 -1.62 -6.84 -3.59
N ILE A 152 -2.43 -5.95 -3.01
CA ILE A 152 -3.50 -6.31 -2.08
C ILE A 152 -4.53 -7.22 -2.77
N LYS A 153 -4.89 -6.90 -4.01
CA LYS A 153 -5.83 -7.70 -4.82
C LYS A 153 -5.28 -9.10 -5.07
N LEU A 154 -4.04 -9.23 -5.53
CA LEU A 154 -3.39 -10.53 -5.77
C LEU A 154 -3.32 -11.37 -4.50
N CYS A 155 -2.91 -10.79 -3.37
CA CYS A 155 -2.91 -11.48 -2.08
C CYS A 155 -4.31 -11.97 -1.68
N ASN A 156 -5.35 -11.16 -1.84
CA ASN A 156 -6.72 -11.55 -1.52
C ASN A 156 -7.22 -12.68 -2.44
N GLU A 157 -6.86 -12.63 -3.73
CA GLU A 157 -7.24 -13.66 -4.71
C GLU A 157 -6.60 -15.01 -4.38
N LEU A 158 -5.32 -15.02 -4.04
CA LEU A 158 -4.62 -16.22 -3.59
C LEU A 158 -5.21 -16.76 -2.30
N LEU A 159 -5.34 -15.92 -1.28
CA LEU A 159 -5.87 -16.30 0.05
C LEU A 159 -7.35 -16.70 0.00
N GLY A 160 -8.08 -16.33 -1.05
CA GLY A 160 -9.43 -16.82 -1.31
C GLY A 160 -9.51 -18.36 -1.44
N GLN A 161 -8.41 -19.02 -1.77
CA GLN A 161 -8.31 -20.49 -1.86
C GLN A 161 -7.79 -21.19 -0.59
N LYS A 162 -7.59 -20.45 0.51
CA LYS A 162 -6.96 -20.99 1.75
C LYS A 162 -7.65 -22.18 2.40
N ASN A 163 -8.89 -22.47 2.02
CA ASN A 163 -9.69 -23.57 2.53
C ASN A 163 -9.54 -24.88 1.72
N ASP A 164 -8.79 -24.87 0.62
CA ASP A 164 -8.51 -26.02 -0.22
C ASP A 164 -7.02 -26.03 -0.59
N ASN A 165 -6.27 -26.99 -0.02
CA ASN A 165 -4.82 -27.07 -0.16
C ASN A 165 -4.37 -27.17 -1.63
N ILE A 166 -5.06 -27.99 -2.43
CA ILE A 166 -4.70 -28.19 -3.84
C ILE A 166 -5.03 -26.94 -4.65
N ALA A 167 -6.21 -26.33 -4.40
CA ALA A 167 -6.61 -25.11 -5.08
C ALA A 167 -5.65 -23.96 -4.74
N LEU A 168 -5.23 -23.81 -3.47
CA LEU A 168 -4.27 -22.80 -3.04
C LEU A 168 -2.91 -22.98 -3.71
N LEU A 169 -2.37 -24.21 -3.74
CA LEU A 169 -1.09 -24.48 -4.39
C LEU A 169 -1.14 -24.25 -5.90
N LYS A 170 -2.22 -24.67 -6.57
CA LYS A 170 -2.41 -24.38 -7.99
C LYS A 170 -2.48 -22.89 -8.24
N LYS A 171 -3.30 -22.18 -7.46
CA LYS A 171 -3.44 -20.73 -7.60
C LYS A 171 -2.11 -20.00 -7.39
N ALA A 172 -1.30 -20.42 -6.41
CA ALA A 172 0.02 -19.86 -6.17
C ALA A 172 0.95 -20.03 -7.38
N VAL A 173 0.94 -21.21 -8.02
CA VAL A 173 1.75 -21.47 -9.22
C VAL A 173 1.19 -20.71 -10.43
N ASP A 174 -0.14 -20.67 -10.60
CA ASP A 174 -0.77 -19.99 -11.72
C ASP A 174 -0.56 -18.46 -11.71
N MET A 175 -0.43 -17.87 -10.51
CA MET A 175 -0.21 -16.43 -10.31
C MET A 175 1.28 -16.06 -10.12
N GLN A 176 2.21 -16.98 -10.34
CA GLN A 176 3.64 -16.70 -10.07
C GLN A 176 4.18 -15.51 -10.87
N GLU A 177 3.82 -15.40 -12.16
CA GLU A 177 4.28 -14.30 -13.02
C GLU A 177 3.74 -12.95 -12.53
N ASP A 178 2.46 -12.89 -12.16
CA ASP A 178 1.84 -11.67 -11.62
C ASP A 178 2.52 -11.20 -10.33
N PHE A 179 2.89 -12.14 -9.45
CA PHE A 179 3.60 -11.80 -8.21
C PHE A 179 5.06 -11.39 -8.45
N LEU A 180 5.75 -12.00 -9.39
CA LEU A 180 7.13 -11.60 -9.73
C LEU A 180 7.15 -10.20 -10.36
N GLU A 181 6.21 -9.88 -11.25
CA GLU A 181 6.03 -8.53 -11.78
C GLU A 181 5.71 -7.53 -10.66
N LEU A 182 4.81 -7.91 -9.74
CA LEU A 182 4.53 -7.10 -8.55
C LEU A 182 5.78 -6.83 -7.72
N ALA A 183 6.66 -7.82 -7.51
CA ALA A 183 7.89 -7.64 -6.74
C ALA A 183 8.83 -6.62 -7.39
N GLU A 184 8.96 -6.65 -8.72
CA GLU A 184 9.75 -5.66 -9.48
C GLU A 184 9.16 -4.26 -9.33
N ASP A 185 7.87 -4.09 -9.57
CA ASP A 185 7.15 -2.82 -9.42
C ASP A 185 7.23 -2.27 -7.98
N MET A 186 7.08 -3.14 -6.97
CA MET A 186 7.20 -2.77 -5.55
C MET A 186 8.62 -2.34 -5.17
N SER A 187 9.66 -2.88 -5.82
CA SER A 187 11.04 -2.43 -5.61
C SER A 187 11.23 -0.96 -6.02
N GLU A 188 10.57 -0.50 -7.09
CA GLU A 188 10.56 0.91 -7.50
C GLU A 188 9.80 1.79 -6.46
N VAL A 189 8.66 1.31 -5.94
CA VAL A 189 7.87 1.99 -4.89
C VAL A 189 8.68 2.12 -3.60
N ASP A 190 9.33 1.05 -3.16
CA ASP A 190 10.17 1.06 -1.96
C ASP A 190 11.37 2.02 -2.11
N THR A 191 11.97 2.05 -3.28
CA THR A 191 13.06 2.98 -3.60
C THR A 191 12.59 4.42 -3.57
N PHE A 192 11.39 4.70 -4.08
CA PHE A 192 10.78 6.02 -4.01
C PHE A 192 10.63 6.48 -2.55
N PHE A 193 10.00 5.69 -1.69
CA PHE A 193 9.79 6.09 -0.29
C PHE A 193 11.09 6.22 0.51
N ARG A 194 12.10 5.41 0.18
CA ARG A 194 13.38 5.41 0.89
C ARG A 194 14.29 6.59 0.52
N VAL A 195 14.36 6.95 -0.76
CA VAL A 195 15.39 7.89 -1.26
C VAL A 195 14.86 9.03 -2.13
N GLN A 196 13.69 8.88 -2.76
CA GLN A 196 13.20 9.85 -3.75
C GLN A 196 12.09 10.76 -3.22
N ARG A 197 11.41 10.37 -2.14
CA ARG A 197 10.27 11.09 -1.56
C ARG A 197 10.59 12.54 -1.23
N SER A 198 11.71 12.80 -0.57
CA SER A 198 12.08 14.17 -0.17
C SER A 198 12.30 15.09 -1.36
N ILE A 199 12.88 14.57 -2.44
CA ILE A 199 13.08 15.31 -3.71
C ILE A 199 11.72 15.62 -4.34
N PHE A 200 10.84 14.63 -4.37
CA PHE A 200 9.49 14.76 -4.92
C PHE A 200 8.64 15.76 -4.15
N ASP A 201 8.68 15.73 -2.81
CA ASP A 201 7.97 16.67 -1.95
C ASP A 201 8.52 18.10 -2.10
N ASN A 202 9.83 18.27 -2.20
CA ASN A 202 10.44 19.57 -2.48
C ASN A 202 10.00 20.10 -3.83
N ALA A 203 10.01 19.28 -4.89
CA ALA A 203 9.53 19.67 -6.21
C ALA A 203 8.08 20.14 -6.17
N ARG A 204 7.21 19.42 -5.44
CA ARG A 204 5.81 19.80 -5.24
C ARG A 204 5.68 21.13 -4.53
N SER A 205 6.45 21.36 -3.47
CA SER A 205 6.46 22.61 -2.71
C SER A 205 6.90 23.80 -3.57
N GLN A 206 7.90 23.63 -4.46
CA GLN A 206 8.30 24.72 -5.37
C GLN A 206 7.21 25.04 -6.39
N VAL A 207 6.52 24.02 -6.91
CA VAL A 207 5.38 24.20 -7.82
C VAL A 207 4.24 24.94 -7.12
N GLU A 208 3.90 24.59 -5.90
CA GLU A 208 2.87 25.24 -5.10
C GLU A 208 3.23 26.71 -4.85
N ARG A 209 4.46 26.98 -4.44
CA ARG A 209 4.97 28.34 -4.19
C ARG A 209 4.85 29.24 -5.43
N VAL A 210 5.28 28.78 -6.59
CA VAL A 210 5.17 29.55 -7.83
C VAL A 210 3.71 29.71 -8.26
N ASN A 211 2.85 28.69 -8.04
CA ASN A 211 1.43 28.80 -8.36
C ASN A 211 0.69 29.80 -7.47
N GLU A 212 1.00 29.87 -6.18
CA GLU A 212 0.43 30.85 -5.24
C GLU A 212 0.78 32.28 -5.63
N GLU A 213 1.98 32.50 -6.15
CA GLU A 213 2.52 33.80 -6.50
C GLU A 213 2.63 34.00 -8.03
N LYS A 214 1.80 33.30 -8.80
CA LYS A 214 1.85 33.26 -10.27
C LYS A 214 1.79 34.61 -10.94
N GLU A 215 1.08 35.59 -10.36
CA GLU A 215 0.96 36.93 -10.89
C GLU A 215 2.31 37.69 -10.98
N TYR A 216 3.27 37.37 -10.10
CA TYR A 216 4.61 37.97 -10.13
C TYR A 216 5.53 37.32 -11.19
N PHE A 217 5.16 36.16 -11.71
CA PHE A 217 5.92 35.38 -12.71
C PHE A 217 5.42 35.57 -14.14
N GLN A 218 4.47 36.46 -14.39
CA GLN A 218 3.86 36.64 -15.73
C GLN A 218 4.86 36.99 -16.84
N THR A 219 5.98 37.58 -16.50
CA THR A 219 7.06 37.96 -17.43
C THR A 219 8.23 36.95 -17.41
N GLU A 220 8.17 35.93 -16.58
CA GLU A 220 9.24 34.95 -16.36
C GLU A 220 8.96 33.64 -17.11
N ASP A 221 8.89 33.70 -18.44
CA ASP A 221 8.53 32.56 -19.31
C ASP A 221 9.42 31.33 -19.08
N ASN A 222 10.72 31.53 -18.81
CA ASN A 222 11.66 30.46 -18.56
C ASN A 222 11.33 29.71 -17.27
N THR A 223 11.10 30.41 -16.18
CA THR A 223 10.72 29.82 -14.87
C THR A 223 9.41 29.06 -14.96
N LEU A 224 8.40 29.62 -15.63
CA LEU A 224 7.13 28.94 -15.85
C LEU A 224 7.28 27.67 -16.69
N ALA A 225 8.15 27.67 -17.70
CA ALA A 225 8.45 26.48 -18.51
C ALA A 225 9.14 25.38 -17.66
N VAL A 226 10.06 25.75 -16.76
CA VAL A 226 10.71 24.80 -15.85
C VAL A 226 9.69 24.22 -14.85
N VAL A 227 8.82 25.05 -14.28
CA VAL A 227 7.75 24.60 -13.37
C VAL A 227 6.81 23.62 -14.08
N GLU A 228 6.49 23.86 -15.36
CA GLU A 228 5.65 22.95 -16.14
C GLU A 228 6.32 21.60 -16.38
N LYS A 229 7.64 21.57 -16.60
CA LYS A 229 8.41 20.30 -16.66
C LYS A 229 8.36 19.53 -15.34
N ILE A 230 8.50 20.23 -14.19
CA ILE A 230 8.37 19.61 -12.87
C ILE A 230 6.97 19.00 -12.71
N LYS A 231 5.91 19.74 -13.07
CA LYS A 231 4.52 19.26 -13.01
C LYS A 231 4.32 17.99 -13.84
N GLN A 232 4.87 17.95 -15.04
CA GLN A 232 4.80 16.77 -15.92
C GLN A 232 5.46 15.54 -15.29
N ILE A 233 6.63 15.71 -14.64
CA ILE A 233 7.30 14.60 -13.95
C ILE A 233 6.45 14.11 -12.78
N ILE A 234 5.96 15.02 -11.93
CA ILE A 234 5.14 14.69 -10.76
C ILE A 234 3.82 14.01 -11.14
N ALA A 235 3.20 14.41 -12.26
CA ALA A 235 1.94 13.85 -12.72
C ALA A 235 2.08 12.48 -13.41
N THR A 236 3.30 12.03 -13.69
CA THR A 236 3.54 10.73 -14.32
C THR A 236 3.24 9.60 -13.35
N GLN A 237 2.59 8.52 -13.80
CA GLN A 237 2.25 7.38 -12.95
C GLN A 237 3.49 6.62 -12.43
N LYS A 238 4.52 6.45 -13.25
CA LYS A 238 5.80 5.82 -12.89
C LYS A 238 6.95 6.83 -13.12
N PRO A 239 7.15 7.83 -12.25
CA PRO A 239 8.12 8.91 -12.45
C PRO A 239 9.54 8.53 -12.05
N TYR A 240 9.77 7.36 -11.47
CA TYR A 240 10.95 6.96 -10.71
C TYR A 240 12.29 7.28 -11.40
N LYS A 241 12.40 7.02 -12.70
CA LYS A 241 13.61 7.31 -13.51
C LYS A 241 13.83 8.81 -13.74
N ARG A 242 12.73 9.57 -13.78
CA ARG A 242 12.78 11.01 -14.06
C ARG A 242 12.91 11.87 -12.80
N ILE A 243 12.70 11.30 -11.61
CA ILE A 243 12.89 12.02 -10.34
C ILE A 243 14.34 12.52 -10.19
N SER A 244 15.31 11.86 -10.79
CA SER A 244 16.70 12.33 -10.82
C SER A 244 16.90 13.67 -11.57
N GLU A 245 15.97 14.09 -12.44
CA GLU A 245 15.99 15.38 -13.14
C GLU A 245 15.52 16.53 -12.22
N LEU A 246 14.71 16.24 -11.18
CA LEU A 246 14.09 17.25 -10.33
C LEU A 246 15.07 18.16 -9.57
N PRO A 247 16.18 17.70 -9.00
CA PRO A 247 17.08 18.55 -8.23
C PRO A 247 17.59 19.76 -9.03
N GLU A 248 17.97 19.55 -10.28
CA GLU A 248 18.45 20.64 -11.17
C GLU A 248 17.32 21.61 -11.51
N LEU A 249 16.13 21.08 -11.83
CA LEU A 249 14.95 21.91 -12.11
C LEU A 249 14.51 22.72 -10.87
N ILE A 250 14.54 22.10 -9.69
CA ILE A 250 14.24 22.78 -8.41
C ILE A 250 15.22 23.90 -8.16
N GLN A 251 16.51 23.66 -8.34
CA GLN A 251 17.55 24.66 -8.16
C GLN A 251 17.31 25.86 -9.08
N THR A 252 17.02 25.64 -10.36
CA THR A 252 16.71 26.69 -11.33
C THR A 252 15.54 27.56 -10.84
N VAL A 253 14.43 26.93 -10.41
CA VAL A 253 13.26 27.65 -9.90
C VAL A 253 13.60 28.45 -8.65
N GLN A 254 14.40 27.89 -7.73
CA GLN A 254 14.82 28.58 -6.51
C GLN A 254 15.70 29.80 -6.79
N GLU A 255 16.65 29.68 -7.70
CA GLU A 255 17.54 30.77 -8.10
C GLU A 255 16.76 31.89 -8.77
N ASP A 256 15.88 31.57 -9.73
CA ASP A 256 15.01 32.54 -10.40
C ASP A 256 14.07 33.23 -9.40
N TYR A 257 13.48 32.48 -8.47
CA TYR A 257 12.63 33.01 -7.40
C TYR A 257 13.38 34.04 -6.54
N GLN A 258 14.59 33.70 -6.08
CA GLN A 258 15.41 34.56 -5.23
C GLN A 258 15.82 35.84 -5.99
N LYS A 259 16.13 35.73 -7.27
CA LYS A 259 16.45 36.85 -8.11
C LYS A 259 15.27 37.81 -8.24
N LEU A 260 14.08 37.25 -8.56
CA LEU A 260 12.84 38.05 -8.68
C LEU A 260 12.47 38.72 -7.35
N LEU A 261 12.55 37.97 -6.23
CA LEU A 261 12.30 38.52 -4.89
C LEU A 261 13.24 39.67 -4.57
N SER A 262 14.52 39.57 -4.88
CA SER A 262 15.52 40.62 -4.65
C SER A 262 15.22 41.88 -5.49
N GLN A 263 14.91 41.70 -6.77
CA GLN A 263 14.53 42.78 -7.67
C GLN A 263 13.28 43.54 -7.17
N LYS A 264 12.23 42.79 -6.85
CA LYS A 264 10.97 43.36 -6.34
C LYS A 264 11.14 44.03 -4.98
N ARG A 265 11.99 43.52 -4.13
CA ARG A 265 12.36 44.14 -2.86
C ARG A 265 13.04 45.49 -3.06
N GLU A 266 14.01 45.55 -3.97
CA GLU A 266 14.70 46.82 -4.32
C GLU A 266 13.73 47.85 -4.90
N GLU A 267 12.80 47.44 -5.79
CA GLU A 267 11.76 48.32 -6.33
C GLU A 267 10.91 48.95 -5.21
N VAL A 268 10.36 48.11 -4.30
CA VAL A 268 9.51 48.59 -3.19
C VAL A 268 10.28 49.47 -2.20
N ILE A 269 11.52 49.14 -1.89
CA ILE A 269 12.38 49.99 -1.04
C ILE A 269 12.63 51.32 -1.69
N GLY A 270 12.88 51.36 -3.02
CA GLY A 270 13.02 52.59 -3.79
C GLY A 270 11.77 53.47 -3.74
N GLU A 271 10.58 52.88 -3.91
CA GLU A 271 9.30 53.58 -3.77
C GLU A 271 9.10 54.17 -2.36
N ILE A 272 9.43 53.39 -1.31
CA ILE A 272 9.36 53.86 0.08
C ILE A 272 10.29 55.05 0.31
N GLN A 273 11.54 54.99 -0.20
CA GLN A 273 12.50 56.08 -0.08
C GLN A 273 12.05 57.32 -0.82
N ALA A 274 11.48 57.20 -2.03
CA ALA A 274 10.92 58.28 -2.78
C ALA A 274 9.77 58.95 -2.02
N ALA A 275 8.83 58.18 -1.47
CA ALA A 275 7.71 58.66 -0.67
C ALA A 275 8.19 59.41 0.59
N MET A 276 9.21 58.92 1.30
CA MET A 276 9.84 59.62 2.41
C MET A 276 10.41 60.98 1.98
N GLY A 277 11.12 60.99 0.84
CA GLY A 277 11.67 62.22 0.28
C GLY A 277 10.61 63.29 -0.06
N GLU A 278 9.49 62.88 -0.67
CA GLU A 278 8.36 63.75 -0.98
C GLU A 278 7.70 64.34 0.28
N ILE A 279 7.51 63.50 1.32
CA ILE A 279 6.95 63.98 2.61
C ILE A 279 7.84 65.04 3.22
N HIS A 280 9.15 64.83 3.25
CA HIS A 280 10.11 65.80 3.82
C HIS A 280 10.19 67.07 3.03
N GLN A 281 9.98 67.07 1.70
CA GLN A 281 10.01 68.22 0.86
C GLN A 281 8.72 69.07 0.96
N THR A 282 7.57 68.45 1.21
CA THR A 282 6.27 69.10 1.19
C THR A 282 5.78 69.53 2.58
N ALA A 283 6.39 69.06 3.65
CA ALA A 283 5.98 69.31 5.02
C ALA A 283 6.37 70.71 5.50
N ASP A 284 5.39 71.50 5.96
CA ASP A 284 5.60 72.73 6.64
C ASP A 284 5.99 72.50 8.11
N ILE A 285 6.77 73.44 8.72
CA ILE A 285 7.31 73.32 10.08
C ILE A 285 6.23 73.00 11.16
N LYS A 286 4.96 73.36 10.87
CA LYS A 286 3.80 73.13 11.75
C LYS A 286 3.23 71.66 11.73
N GLN A 287 3.75 70.79 10.87
CA GLN A 287 3.25 69.42 10.64
C GLN A 287 4.20 68.32 11.17
N GLY A 288 5.13 68.74 12.06
CA GLY A 288 6.18 67.83 12.56
C GLY A 288 5.67 66.46 13.10
N ASP A 289 4.56 66.47 13.82
CA ASP A 289 3.95 65.22 14.34
C ASP A 289 3.42 64.30 13.24
N ILE A 290 2.90 64.88 12.13
CA ILE A 290 2.36 64.11 10.99
C ILE A 290 3.52 63.50 10.19
N VAL A 291 4.57 64.29 9.97
CA VAL A 291 5.78 63.86 9.27
C VAL A 291 6.45 62.73 10.06
N GLN A 292 6.59 62.87 11.38
CA GLN A 292 7.18 61.81 12.22
C GLN A 292 6.38 60.49 12.14
N ARG A 293 5.07 60.55 12.24
CA ARG A 293 4.22 59.34 12.13
C ARG A 293 4.32 58.68 10.76
N ALA A 294 4.41 59.48 9.68
CA ALA A 294 4.59 58.96 8.34
C ALA A 294 5.97 58.31 8.17
N ASP A 295 7.03 58.92 8.69
CA ASP A 295 8.37 58.36 8.67
C ASP A 295 8.45 57.05 9.48
N ASP A 296 7.83 56.97 10.65
CA ASP A 296 7.77 55.79 11.49
C ASP A 296 7.06 54.65 10.72
N ALA A 297 5.91 54.92 10.10
CA ALA A 297 5.16 53.93 9.32
C ALA A 297 5.93 53.44 8.07
N LEU A 298 6.59 54.37 7.35
CA LEU A 298 7.40 54.01 6.18
C LEU A 298 8.67 53.25 6.57
N THR A 299 9.25 53.58 7.72
CA THR A 299 10.40 52.85 8.27
C THR A 299 10.00 51.41 8.68
N GLU A 300 8.84 51.26 9.30
CA GLU A 300 8.28 49.94 9.64
C GLU A 300 8.01 49.13 8.36
N LYS A 301 7.37 49.72 7.35
CA LYS A 301 7.15 49.09 6.05
C LYS A 301 8.47 48.69 5.37
N ARG A 302 9.48 49.55 5.40
CA ARG A 302 10.79 49.27 4.85
C ARG A 302 11.41 48.05 5.54
N THR A 303 11.37 48.02 6.86
CA THR A 303 11.92 46.91 7.66
C THR A 303 11.18 45.58 7.35
N ALA A 304 9.85 45.65 7.23
CA ALA A 304 9.05 44.49 6.81
C ALA A 304 9.43 44.03 5.40
N THR A 305 9.61 44.94 4.45
CA THR A 305 10.04 44.63 3.07
C THR A 305 11.44 44.01 3.02
N GLU A 306 12.39 44.52 3.80
CA GLU A 306 13.76 43.98 3.89
C GLU A 306 13.78 42.54 4.42
N ASN A 307 12.86 42.19 5.30
CA ASN A 307 12.74 40.86 5.91
C ASN A 307 11.76 39.90 5.18
N ALA A 308 11.07 40.37 4.13
CA ALA A 308 10.12 39.54 3.41
C ALA A 308 10.80 38.36 2.71
N ASP A 309 10.31 37.15 2.92
CA ASP A 309 10.78 35.90 2.30
C ASP A 309 9.88 35.41 1.17
N LYS A 310 8.77 36.09 0.93
CA LYS A 310 7.81 35.85 -0.16
C LYS A 310 7.46 37.12 -0.91
N LEU A 311 7.19 37.00 -2.20
CA LEU A 311 6.80 38.10 -3.08
C LEU A 311 5.50 38.79 -2.61
N CYS A 312 4.51 38.02 -2.19
CA CYS A 312 3.24 38.56 -1.70
C CYS A 312 3.40 39.42 -0.45
N LEU A 313 4.41 39.23 0.38
CA LEU A 313 4.66 40.01 1.60
C LEU A 313 5.23 41.37 1.32
N LEU A 314 5.82 41.60 0.15
CA LEU A 314 6.37 42.93 -0.24
C LEU A 314 5.29 44.01 -0.34
N TYR A 315 4.06 43.62 -0.65
CA TYR A 315 2.93 44.52 -0.92
C TYR A 315 1.90 44.56 0.20
N THR A 316 2.07 43.79 1.26
CA THR A 316 1.19 43.79 2.44
C THR A 316 1.54 44.98 3.35
N SER A 317 0.53 45.63 3.94
CA SER A 317 0.76 46.60 5.02
C SER A 317 1.15 45.84 6.30
N PRO A 318 2.10 46.34 7.11
CA PRO A 318 2.35 45.77 8.44
C PRO A 318 1.06 45.81 9.24
N SER A 319 0.78 44.73 9.97
CA SER A 319 -0.44 44.55 10.80
C SER A 319 -0.37 45.42 12.03
#